data_7941f058d17366b4575f31ac360bedeb
#
_entry.id   7941f058d17366b4575f31ac360bedeb
#
_cell.length_a   1.000
_cell.length_b   1.000
_cell.length_c   1.000
_cell.angle_alpha   90.00
_cell.angle_beta   90.00
_cell.angle_gamma   90.00
#
_symmetry.space_group_name_H-M   'P 1'
#
loop_
_entity.id
_entity.type
_entity.pdbx_description
1 polymer ?
#
loop_
_entity_poly.entity_id
_entity_poly.type
_entity_poly.pdbx_seq_one_letter_code
_entity_poly.pdbx_strand_id
1 'polypeptide(L)'
;MTNSIKNLSIYRHKNKIILLNIKNHKWVKMAEALYNEKMCNPDKFCDELQERFSIFSKDKSLNMNKIRSIYFAVTRKCNLNCQFCSMKSSPFVNTDKELSYEEILKHVIPKVNEINPQKVIVTGGEPTVRKDIGLILKSLSEVTGKERVVYQTNGILLTEDIVIEFLKYVGTFELSIENLFENPVLLD
;
A
#
# COMPACT_ATOMS: atom_id res chain seq x y z
N MET A 1 8.37 33.21 -17.42
CA MET A 1 8.15 32.03 -16.54
C MET A 1 6.92 31.32 -17.04
N THR A 2 7.08 30.21 -17.69
CA THR A 2 5.97 29.42 -18.24
C THR A 2 4.99 29.01 -17.15
N ASN A 3 3.71 29.05 -17.47
CA ASN A 3 2.62 28.65 -16.56
C ASN A 3 2.78 27.22 -15.98
N SER A 4 3.61 26.39 -16.58
CA SER A 4 3.79 24.98 -16.22
C SER A 4 4.57 24.79 -14.92
N ILE A 5 5.65 25.53 -14.67
CA ILE A 5 6.41 25.41 -13.40
C ILE A 5 5.63 26.00 -12.21
N LYS A 6 4.78 26.99 -12.44
CA LYS A 6 3.92 27.58 -11.39
C LYS A 6 2.95 26.58 -10.76
N ASN A 7 2.69 25.44 -11.42
CA ASN A 7 1.83 24.37 -10.92
C ASN A 7 2.57 23.31 -10.11
N LEU A 8 3.89 23.44 -9.94
CA LEU A 8 4.69 22.52 -9.15
C LEU A 8 5.00 23.11 -7.77
N SER A 9 4.78 22.33 -6.74
CA SER A 9 5.33 22.61 -5.42
C SER A 9 6.78 22.16 -5.36
N ILE A 10 7.64 23.02 -4.83
CA ILE A 10 9.07 22.80 -4.76
C ILE A 10 9.46 22.63 -3.29
N TYR A 11 9.94 21.46 -2.94
CA TYR A 11 10.43 21.14 -1.60
C TYR A 11 11.96 21.00 -1.66
N ARG A 12 12.66 21.63 -0.71
CA ARG A 12 14.13 21.59 -0.58
C ARG A 12 14.50 20.88 0.72
N HIS A 13 15.38 19.91 0.62
CA HIS A 13 15.97 19.27 1.78
C HIS A 13 17.41 18.88 1.51
N LYS A 14 18.34 19.43 2.30
CA LYS A 14 19.79 19.30 2.07
C LYS A 14 20.12 19.74 0.63
N ASN A 15 20.79 18.86 -0.15
CA ASN A 15 21.21 19.11 -1.53
C ASN A 15 20.21 18.54 -2.55
N LYS A 16 18.93 18.36 -2.19
CA LYS A 16 17.93 17.73 -3.02
C LYS A 16 16.69 18.60 -3.17
N ILE A 17 16.14 18.57 -4.37
CA ILE A 17 14.89 19.21 -4.74
C ILE A 17 13.87 18.13 -5.05
N ILE A 18 12.65 18.28 -4.57
CA ILE A 18 11.48 17.50 -4.99
C ILE A 18 10.52 18.47 -5.67
N LEU A 19 10.19 18.17 -6.91
CA LEU A 19 9.14 18.85 -7.68
C LEU A 19 7.89 17.98 -7.61
N LEU A 20 6.81 18.53 -7.07
CA LEU A 20 5.53 17.82 -6.91
C LEU A 20 4.44 18.56 -7.69
N ASN A 21 3.79 17.86 -8.61
CA ASN A 21 2.54 18.34 -9.20
C ASN A 21 1.38 17.95 -8.28
N ILE A 22 0.82 18.93 -7.58
CA ILE A 22 -0.27 18.73 -6.62
C ILE A 22 -1.54 18.18 -7.29
N LYS A 23 -1.76 18.48 -8.57
CA LYS A 23 -2.99 18.08 -9.28
C LYS A 23 -3.04 16.60 -9.64
N ASN A 24 -1.89 16.00 -9.95
CA ASN A 24 -1.81 14.59 -10.37
C ASN A 24 -0.90 13.75 -9.47
N HIS A 25 -0.36 14.33 -8.40
CA HIS A 25 0.52 13.72 -7.39
C HIS A 25 1.83 13.12 -7.96
N LYS A 26 2.18 13.44 -9.19
CA LYS A 26 3.47 13.04 -9.76
C LYS A 26 4.59 13.92 -9.19
N TRP A 27 5.71 13.30 -8.94
CA TRP A 27 6.86 13.99 -8.39
C TRP A 27 8.18 13.49 -8.98
N VAL A 28 9.17 14.38 -8.97
CA VAL A 28 10.53 14.07 -9.41
C VAL A 28 11.49 14.60 -8.36
N LYS A 29 12.50 13.82 -8.03
CA LYS A 29 13.57 14.19 -7.11
C LYS A 29 14.87 14.31 -7.88
N MET A 30 15.61 15.39 -7.64
CA MET A 30 16.91 15.64 -8.27
C MET A 30 17.88 16.32 -7.32
N ALA A 31 19.17 16.38 -7.70
CA ALA A 31 20.15 17.20 -7.01
C ALA A 31 19.83 18.68 -7.21
N GLU A 32 20.07 19.50 -6.18
CA GLU A 32 19.83 20.96 -6.25
C GLU A 32 20.68 21.63 -7.31
N ALA A 33 21.96 21.21 -7.46
CA ALA A 33 22.84 21.71 -8.50
C ALA A 33 22.26 21.50 -9.91
N LEU A 34 21.73 20.30 -10.19
CA LEU A 34 21.09 19.98 -11.46
C LEU A 34 19.80 20.80 -11.68
N TYR A 35 19.01 21.00 -10.63
CA TYR A 35 17.83 21.86 -10.70
C TYR A 35 18.19 23.29 -11.08
N ASN A 36 19.21 23.87 -10.44
CA ASN A 36 19.66 25.23 -10.71
C ASN A 36 20.23 25.39 -12.14
N GLU A 37 20.97 24.40 -12.64
CA GLU A 37 21.42 24.33 -14.02
C GLU A 37 20.25 24.31 -15.01
N LYS A 38 19.25 23.43 -14.77
CA LYS A 38 18.07 23.31 -15.64
C LYS A 38 17.19 24.55 -15.63
N MET A 39 17.17 25.29 -14.52
CA MET A 39 16.39 26.53 -14.39
C MET A 39 16.98 27.71 -15.22
N CYS A 40 18.16 27.57 -15.80
CA CYS A 40 18.68 28.52 -16.80
C CYS A 40 17.83 28.50 -18.09
N ASN A 41 17.15 27.37 -18.39
CA ASN A 41 16.21 27.29 -19.50
C ASN A 41 14.93 26.54 -19.02
N PRO A 42 14.00 27.27 -18.38
CA PRO A 42 12.82 26.67 -17.75
C PRO A 42 11.88 25.96 -18.73
N ASP A 43 11.77 26.43 -19.96
CA ASP A 43 10.89 25.85 -20.97
C ASP A 43 11.40 24.47 -21.40
N LYS A 44 12.66 24.36 -21.77
CA LYS A 44 13.32 23.10 -22.10
C LYS A 44 13.25 22.12 -20.92
N PHE A 45 13.40 22.63 -19.70
CA PHE A 45 13.29 21.80 -18.50
C PHE A 45 11.87 21.26 -18.31
N CYS A 46 10.84 22.06 -18.58
CA CYS A 46 9.45 21.59 -18.56
C CYS A 46 9.21 20.46 -19.59
N ASP A 47 9.76 20.62 -20.79
CA ASP A 47 9.64 19.59 -21.84
C ASP A 47 10.32 18.28 -21.42
N GLU A 48 11.53 18.35 -20.85
CA GLU A 48 12.22 17.17 -20.30
C GLU A 48 11.42 16.52 -19.16
N LEU A 49 10.82 17.30 -18.25
CA LEU A 49 10.00 16.78 -17.17
C LEU A 49 8.73 16.09 -17.70
N GLN A 50 8.15 16.62 -18.76
CA GLN A 50 7.00 16.01 -19.41
C GLN A 50 7.38 14.73 -20.16
N GLU A 51 8.44 14.77 -20.97
CA GLU A 51 8.88 13.66 -21.79
C GLU A 51 9.31 12.45 -20.95
N ARG A 52 10.18 12.67 -19.95
CA ARG A 52 10.75 11.59 -19.13
C ARG A 52 9.85 11.12 -18.02
N PHE A 53 9.07 11.99 -17.39
CA PHE A 53 8.33 11.70 -16.17
C PHE A 53 6.83 11.92 -16.31
N SER A 54 6.37 12.45 -17.45
CA SER A 54 4.96 12.79 -17.69
C SER A 54 4.36 13.63 -16.54
N ILE A 55 5.17 14.51 -15.93
CA ILE A 55 4.81 15.21 -14.68
C ILE A 55 3.61 16.14 -14.87
N PHE A 56 3.40 16.64 -16.09
CA PHE A 56 2.26 17.49 -16.44
C PHE A 56 1.13 16.73 -17.16
N SER A 57 1.30 15.43 -17.40
CA SER A 57 0.24 14.66 -18.06
C SER A 57 -1.03 14.77 -17.22
N LYS A 58 -2.12 15.08 -17.90
CA LYS A 58 -3.44 14.83 -17.35
C LYS A 58 -3.57 13.31 -17.29
N ASP A 59 -3.13 12.68 -16.22
CA ASP A 59 -3.63 11.34 -15.95
C ASP A 59 -5.15 11.44 -16.00
N LYS A 60 -5.77 10.47 -16.64
CA LYS A 60 -7.22 10.28 -16.58
C LYS A 60 -7.61 10.60 -15.16
N SER A 61 -8.34 11.69 -14.98
CA SER A 61 -8.66 12.30 -13.70
C SER A 61 -8.68 11.24 -12.62
N LEU A 62 -7.68 11.29 -11.71
CA LEU A 62 -7.80 10.54 -10.48
C LEU A 62 -9.14 10.97 -9.94
N ASN A 63 -10.10 10.08 -10.04
CA ASN A 63 -11.40 10.36 -9.47
C ASN A 63 -11.15 10.47 -7.98
N MET A 64 -10.85 11.69 -7.50
CA MET A 64 -10.47 11.99 -6.12
C MET A 64 -11.54 11.50 -5.14
N ASN A 65 -12.72 11.18 -5.68
CA ASN A 65 -13.85 10.62 -4.94
C ASN A 65 -13.74 9.09 -4.77
N LYS A 66 -12.75 8.41 -5.38
CA LYS A 66 -12.63 6.96 -5.28
C LYS A 66 -11.38 6.58 -4.47
N ILE A 67 -11.58 6.00 -3.31
CA ILE A 67 -10.49 5.45 -2.49
C ILE A 67 -9.82 4.31 -3.26
N ARG A 68 -8.50 4.41 -3.46
CA ARG A 68 -7.75 3.39 -4.19
C ARG A 68 -7.54 2.14 -3.36
N SER A 69 -7.07 2.30 -2.15
CA SER A 69 -6.72 1.17 -1.30
C SER A 69 -7.13 1.43 0.14
N ILE A 70 -7.64 0.39 0.78
CA ILE A 70 -7.84 0.31 2.22
C ILE A 70 -6.87 -0.72 2.76
N TYR A 71 -6.11 -0.36 3.79
CA TYR A 71 -5.32 -1.29 4.57
C TYR A 71 -6.16 -1.72 5.77
N PHE A 72 -6.49 -2.99 5.82
CA PHE A 72 -7.26 -3.57 6.91
C PHE A 72 -6.35 -4.45 7.76
N ALA A 73 -5.86 -3.89 8.86
CA ALA A 73 -5.11 -4.63 9.86
C ALA A 73 -6.04 -5.48 10.69
N VAL A 74 -6.12 -6.77 10.38
CA VAL A 74 -7.05 -7.71 11.02
C VAL A 74 -6.59 -8.16 12.41
N THR A 75 -5.29 -8.06 12.68
CA THR A 75 -4.70 -8.36 14.00
C THR A 75 -3.39 -7.61 14.19
N ARG A 76 -3.00 -7.39 15.42
CA ARG A 76 -1.66 -6.93 15.80
C ARG A 76 -0.74 -8.09 16.21
N LYS A 77 -1.29 -9.29 16.40
CA LYS A 77 -0.51 -10.48 16.71
C LYS A 77 0.31 -10.91 15.50
N CYS A 78 1.53 -11.37 15.75
CA CYS A 78 2.41 -11.88 14.71
C CYS A 78 3.15 -13.11 15.24
N ASN A 79 3.53 -14.04 14.39
CA ASN A 79 4.42 -15.14 14.73
C ASN A 79 5.90 -14.71 14.80
N LEU A 80 6.22 -13.47 14.36
CA LEU A 80 7.55 -12.86 14.40
C LEU A 80 7.60 -11.68 15.37
N ASN A 81 8.83 -11.26 15.71
CA ASN A 81 9.13 -10.09 16.55
C ASN A 81 10.23 -9.23 15.90
N CYS A 82 9.98 -8.74 14.68
CA CYS A 82 10.96 -7.98 13.91
C CYS A 82 11.23 -6.61 14.55
N GLN A 83 12.49 -6.25 14.72
CA GLN A 83 12.90 -4.98 15.34
C GLN A 83 12.43 -3.74 14.58
N PHE A 84 12.29 -3.84 13.24
CA PHE A 84 11.85 -2.74 12.36
C PHE A 84 10.34 -2.73 12.11
N CYS A 85 9.55 -3.56 12.79
CA CYS A 85 8.10 -3.64 12.59
C CYS A 85 7.41 -2.30 12.89
N SER A 86 6.84 -1.67 11.87
CA SER A 86 6.13 -0.38 11.99
C SER A 86 4.91 -0.47 12.91
N MET A 87 4.26 -1.63 12.97
CA MET A 87 3.09 -1.89 13.83
C MET A 87 3.47 -2.38 15.23
N LYS A 88 4.75 -2.63 15.48
CA LYS A 88 5.25 -3.24 16.73
C LYS A 88 4.49 -4.51 17.08
N SER A 89 4.24 -5.34 16.07
CA SER A 89 3.56 -6.61 16.20
C SER A 89 4.51 -7.67 16.75
N SER A 90 3.99 -8.60 17.55
CA SER A 90 4.76 -9.70 18.12
C SER A 90 3.84 -10.82 18.58
N PRO A 91 4.38 -12.01 18.96
CA PRO A 91 3.58 -13.08 19.56
C PRO A 91 2.94 -12.71 20.91
N PHE A 92 3.48 -11.66 21.57
CA PHE A 92 3.11 -11.26 22.93
C PHE A 92 2.11 -10.09 22.97
N VAL A 93 1.69 -9.57 21.83
CA VAL A 93 0.72 -8.47 21.78
C VAL A 93 -0.64 -8.94 22.33
N ASN A 94 -1.22 -8.14 23.21
CA ASN A 94 -2.58 -8.36 23.69
C ASN A 94 -3.59 -8.07 22.57
N THR A 95 -4.48 -9.02 22.31
CA THR A 95 -5.50 -8.97 21.26
C THR A 95 -6.94 -8.84 21.80
N ASP A 96 -7.13 -8.64 23.11
CA ASP A 96 -8.47 -8.59 23.75
C ASP A 96 -9.38 -7.48 23.21
N LYS A 97 -8.78 -6.46 22.57
CA LYS A 97 -9.51 -5.33 21.96
C LYS A 97 -9.63 -5.44 20.43
N GLU A 98 -9.21 -6.54 19.84
CA GLU A 98 -9.39 -6.75 18.42
C GLU A 98 -10.84 -7.13 18.12
N LEU A 99 -11.34 -6.67 16.97
CA LEU A 99 -12.70 -6.98 16.55
C LEU A 99 -12.87 -8.49 16.34
N SER A 100 -13.94 -9.06 16.86
CA SER A 100 -14.38 -10.40 16.53
C SER A 100 -14.84 -10.46 15.07
N TYR A 101 -15.01 -11.68 14.53
CA TYR A 101 -15.54 -11.86 13.18
C TYR A 101 -16.94 -11.25 13.02
N GLU A 102 -17.80 -11.42 14.02
CA GLU A 102 -19.15 -10.88 14.04
C GLU A 102 -19.16 -9.35 14.01
N GLU A 103 -18.26 -8.72 14.74
CA GLU A 103 -18.09 -7.25 14.72
C GLU A 103 -17.55 -6.77 13.38
N ILE A 104 -16.61 -7.51 12.77
CA ILE A 104 -16.11 -7.22 11.42
C ILE A 104 -17.25 -7.31 10.41
N LEU A 105 -18.06 -8.36 10.44
CA LEU A 105 -19.25 -8.50 9.58
C LEU A 105 -20.22 -7.35 9.76
N LYS A 106 -20.47 -6.95 10.99
CA LYS A 106 -21.46 -5.93 11.31
C LYS A 106 -21.00 -4.51 10.98
N HIS A 107 -19.73 -4.19 11.18
CA HIS A 107 -19.23 -2.81 11.15
C HIS A 107 -18.25 -2.53 10.03
N VAL A 108 -17.39 -3.49 9.66
CA VAL A 108 -16.32 -3.28 8.67
C VAL A 108 -16.80 -3.62 7.26
N ILE A 109 -17.38 -4.78 7.06
CA ILE A 109 -17.79 -5.26 5.73
C ILE A 109 -18.79 -4.31 5.05
N PRO A 110 -19.85 -3.81 5.73
CA PRO A 110 -20.76 -2.84 5.13
C PRO A 110 -20.07 -1.53 4.75
N LYS A 111 -19.09 -1.10 5.56
CA LYS A 111 -18.32 0.11 5.29
C LYS A 111 -17.39 -0.04 4.10
N VAL A 112 -16.73 -1.19 3.97
CA VAL A 112 -15.92 -1.52 2.79
C VAL A 112 -16.78 -1.52 1.52
N ASN A 113 -17.98 -2.10 1.59
CA ASN A 113 -18.93 -2.09 0.47
C ASN A 113 -19.36 -0.66 0.07
N GLU A 114 -19.70 0.18 1.06
CA GLU A 114 -20.07 1.59 0.84
C GLU A 114 -18.94 2.37 0.17
N ILE A 115 -17.71 2.23 0.68
CA ILE A 115 -16.52 2.92 0.16
C ILE A 115 -16.16 2.41 -1.25
N ASN A 116 -16.42 1.16 -1.54
CA ASN A 116 -16.13 0.48 -2.81
C ASN A 116 -14.69 0.75 -3.31
N PRO A 117 -13.64 0.41 -2.54
CA PRO A 117 -12.26 0.68 -2.87
C PRO A 117 -11.79 -0.13 -4.09
N GLN A 118 -10.71 0.30 -4.74
CA GLN A 118 -10.11 -0.47 -5.83
C GLN A 118 -9.36 -1.70 -5.31
N LYS A 119 -8.78 -1.61 -4.09
CA LYS A 119 -8.10 -2.72 -3.41
C LYS A 119 -8.39 -2.69 -1.92
N VAL A 120 -8.52 -3.87 -1.33
CA VAL A 120 -8.54 -4.08 0.12
C VAL A 120 -7.31 -4.92 0.47
N ILE A 121 -6.35 -4.32 1.14
CA ILE A 121 -5.12 -4.97 1.55
C ILE A 121 -5.33 -5.49 2.98
N VAL A 122 -5.49 -6.80 3.08
CA VAL A 122 -5.61 -7.50 4.37
C VAL A 122 -4.21 -7.71 4.91
N THR A 123 -3.95 -7.10 6.04
CA THR A 123 -2.63 -7.03 6.67
C THR A 123 -2.75 -7.09 8.20
N GLY A 124 -1.70 -6.71 8.90
CA GLY A 124 -1.68 -6.62 10.35
C GLY A 124 -0.31 -6.89 10.90
N GLY A 125 -0.23 -7.66 12.00
CA GLY A 125 0.99 -8.37 12.36
C GLY A 125 1.21 -9.47 11.34
N GLU A 126 0.65 -10.66 11.58
CA GLU A 126 0.55 -11.71 10.58
C GLU A 126 -0.90 -12.19 10.53
N PRO A 127 -1.63 -11.92 9.44
CA PRO A 127 -3.05 -12.29 9.35
C PRO A 127 -3.31 -13.78 9.51
N THR A 128 -2.37 -14.64 9.08
CA THR A 128 -2.50 -16.10 9.16
C THR A 128 -2.56 -16.62 10.61
N VAL A 129 -2.18 -15.83 11.63
CA VAL A 129 -2.35 -16.22 13.03
C VAL A 129 -3.81 -16.17 13.52
N ARG A 130 -4.68 -15.45 12.77
CA ARG A 130 -6.12 -15.41 13.09
C ARG A 130 -6.82 -16.68 12.60
N LYS A 131 -7.53 -17.36 13.50
CA LYS A 131 -8.25 -18.59 13.16
C LYS A 131 -9.42 -18.38 12.19
N ASP A 132 -10.02 -17.19 12.22
CA ASP A 132 -11.18 -16.78 11.41
C ASP A 132 -10.80 -16.02 10.13
N ILE A 133 -9.51 -15.98 9.78
CA ILE A 133 -9.02 -15.19 8.63
C ILE A 133 -9.68 -15.63 7.31
N GLY A 134 -9.88 -16.91 7.09
CA GLY A 134 -10.56 -17.41 5.89
C GLY A 134 -11.99 -16.88 5.75
N LEU A 135 -12.72 -16.77 6.87
CA LEU A 135 -14.07 -16.18 6.89
C LEU A 135 -14.05 -14.69 6.57
N ILE A 136 -13.07 -13.96 7.10
CA ILE A 136 -12.88 -12.53 6.80
C ILE A 136 -12.59 -12.32 5.31
N LEU A 137 -11.67 -13.10 4.74
CA LEU A 137 -11.31 -13.04 3.32
C LEU A 137 -12.54 -13.33 2.43
N LYS A 138 -13.31 -14.37 2.78
CA LYS A 138 -14.55 -14.69 2.08
C LYS A 138 -15.52 -13.51 2.08
N SER A 139 -15.80 -12.93 3.25
CA SER A 139 -16.75 -11.81 3.38
C SER A 139 -16.28 -10.56 2.61
N LEU A 140 -14.97 -10.27 2.61
CA LEU A 140 -14.41 -9.18 1.80
C LEU A 140 -14.58 -9.46 0.31
N SER A 141 -14.29 -10.68 -0.13
CA SER A 141 -14.40 -11.06 -1.54
C SER A 141 -15.82 -11.00 -2.07
N GLU A 142 -16.82 -11.30 -1.23
CA GLU A 142 -18.24 -11.23 -1.58
C GLU A 142 -18.70 -9.80 -1.86
N VAL A 143 -18.17 -8.80 -1.15
CA VAL A 143 -18.58 -7.38 -1.32
C VAL A 143 -17.69 -6.61 -2.31
N THR A 144 -16.44 -7.01 -2.51
CA THR A 144 -15.51 -6.28 -3.39
C THR A 144 -15.17 -7.01 -4.69
N GLY A 145 -15.36 -8.32 -4.74
CA GLY A 145 -14.77 -9.23 -5.72
C GLY A 145 -13.34 -9.62 -5.32
N LYS A 146 -13.00 -10.90 -5.48
CA LYS A 146 -11.70 -11.45 -5.05
C LYS A 146 -10.50 -10.72 -5.68
N GLU A 147 -10.63 -10.23 -6.90
CA GLU A 147 -9.56 -9.54 -7.64
C GLU A 147 -9.08 -8.26 -6.95
N ARG A 148 -9.89 -7.72 -6.04
CA ARG A 148 -9.55 -6.53 -5.26
C ARG A 148 -8.99 -6.86 -3.88
N VAL A 149 -9.07 -8.11 -3.45
CA VAL A 149 -8.53 -8.54 -2.16
C VAL A 149 -7.06 -8.88 -2.33
N VAL A 150 -6.22 -8.17 -1.59
CA VAL A 150 -4.77 -8.40 -1.51
C VAL A 150 -4.46 -8.94 -0.12
N TYR A 151 -3.75 -10.05 -0.05
CA TYR A 151 -3.35 -10.68 1.20
C TYR A 151 -1.86 -10.47 1.44
N GLN A 152 -1.53 -9.68 2.46
CA GLN A 152 -0.15 -9.37 2.82
C GLN A 152 0.29 -10.22 4.01
N THR A 153 1.37 -10.97 3.86
CA THR A 153 1.83 -11.97 4.83
C THR A 153 3.35 -12.10 4.83
N ASN A 154 3.92 -12.57 5.93
CA ASN A 154 5.33 -12.98 5.97
C ASN A 154 5.58 -14.38 5.37
N GLY A 155 4.52 -15.10 5.02
CA GLY A 155 4.58 -16.37 4.33
C GLY A 155 4.88 -17.62 5.20
N ILE A 156 5.41 -17.47 6.41
CA ILE A 156 5.93 -18.58 7.23
C ILE A 156 4.84 -19.61 7.60
N LEU A 157 3.61 -19.14 7.81
CA LEU A 157 2.48 -19.99 8.19
C LEU A 157 1.65 -20.45 7.00
N LEU A 158 2.01 -20.05 5.77
CA LEU A 158 1.31 -20.52 4.58
C LEU A 158 1.70 -21.96 4.26
N THR A 159 0.71 -22.82 4.25
CA THR A 159 0.82 -24.17 3.68
C THR A 159 0.13 -24.19 2.31
N GLU A 160 0.39 -25.22 1.51
CA GLU A 160 -0.27 -25.40 0.22
C GLU A 160 -1.80 -25.40 0.36
N ASP A 161 -2.34 -26.10 1.37
CA ASP A 161 -3.77 -26.15 1.64
C ASP A 161 -4.37 -24.78 1.95
N ILE A 162 -3.68 -23.97 2.77
CA ILE A 162 -4.09 -22.60 3.10
C ILE A 162 -4.08 -21.72 1.85
N VAL A 163 -3.06 -21.84 1.03
CA VAL A 163 -2.97 -21.07 -0.23
C VAL A 163 -4.11 -21.46 -1.18
N ILE A 164 -4.34 -22.76 -1.38
CA ILE A 164 -5.44 -23.26 -2.23
C ILE A 164 -6.80 -22.77 -1.73
N GLU A 165 -7.02 -22.78 -0.42
CA GLU A 165 -8.25 -22.25 0.17
C GLU A 165 -8.38 -20.74 -0.07
N PHE A 166 -7.34 -19.97 0.21
CA PHE A 166 -7.40 -18.51 0.10
C PHE A 166 -7.48 -18.01 -1.34
N LEU A 167 -6.97 -18.77 -2.32
CA LEU A 167 -7.11 -18.45 -3.75
C LEU A 167 -8.58 -18.34 -4.21
N LYS A 168 -9.53 -18.88 -3.43
CA LYS A 168 -10.96 -18.69 -3.69
C LYS A 168 -11.41 -17.25 -3.44
N TYR A 169 -10.73 -16.52 -2.55
CA TYR A 169 -11.14 -15.22 -2.00
C TYR A 169 -10.12 -14.10 -2.23
N VAL A 170 -8.90 -14.43 -2.62
CA VAL A 170 -7.76 -13.51 -2.76
C VAL A 170 -7.33 -13.45 -4.22
N GLY A 171 -7.15 -12.25 -4.74
CA GLY A 171 -6.63 -12.01 -6.09
C GLY A 171 -5.12 -11.86 -6.15
N THR A 172 -4.50 -11.38 -5.06
CA THR A 172 -3.06 -11.15 -5.00
C THR A 172 -2.51 -11.49 -3.61
N PHE A 173 -1.42 -12.27 -3.57
CA PHE A 173 -0.59 -12.43 -2.38
C PHE A 173 0.60 -11.49 -2.47
N GLU A 174 0.84 -10.72 -1.40
CA GLU A 174 2.03 -9.90 -1.21
C GLU A 174 2.86 -10.49 -0.08
N LEU A 175 4.05 -10.99 -0.41
CA LEU A 175 4.97 -11.56 0.58
C LEU A 175 5.93 -10.48 1.07
N SER A 176 6.04 -10.34 2.40
CA SER A 176 7.03 -9.48 3.06
C SER A 176 8.36 -10.22 3.11
N ILE A 177 9.21 -9.95 2.12
CA ILE A 177 10.50 -10.64 1.98
C ILE A 177 11.65 -9.95 2.68
N GLU A 178 11.42 -8.81 3.36
CA GLU A 178 12.44 -8.09 4.12
C GLU A 178 13.08 -8.95 5.22
N ASN A 179 12.40 -10.04 5.60
CA ASN A 179 12.82 -10.96 6.65
C ASN A 179 13.60 -12.18 6.14
N LEU A 180 13.92 -12.26 4.84
CA LEU A 180 14.66 -13.42 4.28
C LEU A 180 15.96 -13.71 5.02
N PHE A 181 16.67 -12.67 5.47
CA PHE A 181 17.92 -12.83 6.22
C PHE A 181 17.72 -13.24 7.70
N GLU A 182 16.54 -12.93 8.27
CA GLU A 182 16.21 -13.30 9.65
C GLU A 182 15.46 -14.64 9.72
N ASN A 183 14.90 -15.11 8.60
CA ASN A 183 14.13 -16.35 8.50
C ASN A 183 14.51 -17.13 7.25
N PRO A 184 15.62 -17.89 7.28
CA PRO A 184 16.09 -18.68 6.15
C PRO A 184 15.09 -19.75 5.69
N VAL A 185 14.10 -20.12 6.51
CA VAL A 185 13.02 -21.07 6.16
C VAL A 185 12.17 -20.58 4.96
N LEU A 186 12.21 -19.29 4.61
CA LEU A 186 11.54 -18.76 3.43
C LEU A 186 12.32 -18.99 2.12
N LEU A 187 13.51 -19.59 2.19
CA LEU A 187 14.38 -19.85 1.05
C LEU A 187 14.35 -21.31 0.59
N ASP A 188 13.74 -22.20 1.35
CA ASP A 188 13.53 -23.63 1.04
C ASP A 188 12.11 -23.85 0.46
#